data_cffad41b5c8f459550774ade478837e1
#
_entry.id   cffad41b5c8f459550774ade478837e1
#
_cell.length_a   1.000
_cell.length_b   1.000
_cell.length_c   1.000
_cell.angle_alpha   90.00
_cell.angle_beta   90.00
_cell.angle_gamma   90.00
#
_symmetry.space_group_name_H-M   'P 1'
#
loop_
_entity.id
_entity.type
_entity.pdbx_description
1 polymer ?
#
loop_
_entity_poly.entity_id
_entity_poly.type
_entity_poly.pdbx_seq_one_letter_code
_entity_poly.pdbx_strand_id
1 'polypeptide(L)'
;MVAVKRHSFIAAICAVFGSLAAVAQTMPVVVDDGIPAPLSALVGDAARGKAIVASRQQGFCALCHQLPNDVAASAAFQGNLAPSIAGAGSRWSAAQLRLRMVDSRRLNPNSIMPAYHRTEGLTRVGIAWRTKPILDAQQIEDVVAFLVTLK
;
A
#
# COMPACT_ATOMS: atom_id res chain seq x y z
N MET A 1 -7.13 -69.20 31.63
CA MET A 1 -6.04 -68.29 31.27
C MET A 1 -6.32 -67.82 29.79
N VAL A 2 -6.86 -66.67 29.60
CA VAL A 2 -7.16 -66.13 28.26
C VAL A 2 -6.17 -64.98 27.99
N ALA A 3 -5.34 -65.16 26.97
CA ALA A 3 -4.31 -64.17 26.56
C ALA A 3 -4.94 -63.10 25.69
N VAL A 4 -4.95 -61.86 26.18
CA VAL A 4 -5.40 -60.68 25.41
C VAL A 4 -4.25 -60.16 24.58
N LYS A 5 -4.38 -60.23 23.26
CA LYS A 5 -3.41 -59.72 22.28
C LYS A 5 -3.65 -58.21 22.06
N ARG A 6 -2.72 -57.37 22.57
CA ARG A 6 -2.73 -55.94 22.37
C ARG A 6 -2.20 -55.61 20.97
N HIS A 7 -3.07 -55.07 20.09
CA HIS A 7 -2.65 -54.51 18.83
C HIS A 7 -2.31 -53.02 19.01
N SER A 8 -1.04 -52.68 18.89
CA SER A 8 -0.56 -51.29 18.87
C SER A 8 -0.78 -50.72 17.49
N PHE A 9 -1.73 -49.82 17.38
CA PHE A 9 -1.87 -48.96 16.18
C PHE A 9 -0.92 -47.79 16.32
N ILE A 10 0.15 -47.79 15.54
CA ILE A 10 1.01 -46.60 15.35
C ILE A 10 0.37 -45.73 14.27
N ALA A 11 -0.27 -44.68 14.71
CA ALA A 11 -0.79 -43.65 13.78
C ALA A 11 0.38 -42.77 13.33
N ALA A 12 0.78 -42.91 12.07
CA ALA A 12 1.77 -42.04 11.44
C ALA A 12 1.09 -40.68 11.11
N ILE A 13 1.39 -39.64 11.89
CA ILE A 13 0.97 -38.28 11.63
C ILE A 13 1.95 -37.68 10.60
N CYS A 14 1.57 -37.64 9.32
CA CYS A 14 2.28 -36.88 8.30
C CYS A 14 2.02 -35.39 8.52
N ALA A 15 2.95 -34.68 9.15
CA ALA A 15 2.94 -33.23 9.23
C ALA A 15 3.32 -32.66 7.87
N VAL A 16 2.32 -32.16 7.12
CA VAL A 16 2.53 -31.38 5.90
C VAL A 16 2.97 -29.98 6.30
N PHE A 17 4.27 -29.75 6.34
CA PHE A 17 4.81 -28.39 6.45
C PHE A 17 4.63 -27.66 5.12
N GLY A 18 3.55 -26.91 4.99
CA GLY A 18 3.38 -25.96 3.90
C GLY A 18 4.42 -24.86 4.04
N SER A 19 5.43 -24.84 3.16
CA SER A 19 6.40 -23.75 3.05
C SER A 19 5.66 -22.50 2.59
N LEU A 20 5.38 -21.55 3.49
CA LEU A 20 5.00 -20.20 3.14
C LEU A 20 6.21 -19.53 2.48
N ALA A 21 6.24 -19.53 1.15
CA ALA A 21 7.20 -18.74 0.40
C ALA A 21 6.96 -17.26 0.74
N ALA A 22 7.86 -16.64 1.47
CA ALA A 22 7.88 -15.20 1.65
C ALA A 22 8.16 -14.57 0.27
N VAL A 23 7.15 -13.97 -0.34
CA VAL A 23 7.32 -13.20 -1.57
C VAL A 23 8.12 -11.95 -1.21
N ALA A 24 9.41 -11.96 -1.51
CA ALA A 24 10.23 -10.76 -1.40
C ALA A 24 9.63 -9.69 -2.31
N GLN A 25 9.22 -8.57 -1.76
CA GLN A 25 8.74 -7.43 -2.53
C GLN A 25 9.93 -6.82 -3.25
N THR A 26 10.11 -7.16 -4.52
CA THR A 26 11.07 -6.49 -5.37
C THR A 26 10.62 -5.05 -5.61
N MET A 27 11.51 -4.07 -5.42
CA MET A 27 11.19 -2.68 -5.73
C MET A 27 10.80 -2.56 -7.20
N PRO A 28 9.69 -1.87 -7.51
CA PRO A 28 9.25 -1.73 -8.88
C PRO A 28 10.25 -0.93 -9.72
N VAL A 29 10.31 -1.25 -11.02
CA VAL A 29 11.18 -0.57 -11.98
C VAL A 29 10.69 0.87 -12.17
N VAL A 30 11.57 1.83 -11.90
CA VAL A 30 11.33 3.25 -12.16
C VAL A 30 11.91 3.61 -13.53
N VAL A 31 11.09 4.23 -14.36
CA VAL A 31 11.49 4.78 -15.66
C VAL A 31 11.24 6.28 -15.62
N ASP A 32 12.28 7.07 -15.80
CA ASP A 32 12.26 8.52 -15.66
C ASP A 32 11.66 8.95 -14.29
N ASP A 33 10.51 9.60 -14.28
CA ASP A 33 9.82 10.10 -13.09
C ASP A 33 8.56 9.29 -12.74
N GLY A 34 8.46 8.02 -13.18
CA GLY A 34 7.30 7.16 -12.99
C GLY A 34 7.59 5.68 -12.82
N ILE A 35 6.57 4.94 -12.43
CA ILE A 35 6.52 3.47 -12.43
C ILE A 35 5.46 3.05 -13.44
N PRO A 36 5.84 2.65 -14.68
CA PRO A 36 4.89 2.34 -15.74
C PRO A 36 4.04 1.09 -15.44
N ALA A 37 4.66 0.05 -14.90
CA ALA A 37 3.97 -1.21 -14.60
C ALA A 37 3.11 -1.09 -13.32
N PRO A 38 1.89 -1.61 -13.32
CA PRO A 38 1.10 -1.74 -12.10
C PRO A 38 1.82 -2.59 -11.05
N LEU A 39 1.61 -2.28 -9.77
CA LEU A 39 2.16 -3.04 -8.65
C LEU A 39 1.36 -4.31 -8.36
N SER A 40 0.10 -4.36 -8.80
CA SER A 40 -0.83 -5.46 -8.62
C SER A 40 -1.31 -5.98 -9.97
N ALA A 41 -1.65 -7.28 -10.02
CA ALA A 41 -2.30 -7.88 -11.18
C ALA A 41 -3.77 -7.44 -11.35
N LEU A 42 -4.39 -6.90 -10.30
CA LEU A 42 -5.77 -6.42 -10.34
C LEU A 42 -5.81 -4.95 -10.71
N VAL A 43 -6.80 -4.59 -11.51
CA VAL A 43 -7.06 -3.19 -11.87
C VAL A 43 -7.44 -2.39 -10.63
N GLY A 44 -6.88 -1.17 -10.50
CA GLY A 44 -7.21 -0.25 -9.42
C GLY A 44 -8.67 0.20 -9.48
N ASP A 45 -9.30 0.33 -8.31
CA ASP A 45 -10.68 0.77 -8.16
C ASP A 45 -10.74 2.16 -7.55
N ALA A 46 -11.27 3.12 -8.30
CA ALA A 46 -11.31 4.53 -7.87
C ALA A 46 -12.19 4.76 -6.63
N ALA A 47 -13.24 3.97 -6.42
CA ALA A 47 -14.11 4.12 -5.24
C ALA A 47 -13.39 3.64 -3.97
N ARG A 48 -12.68 2.52 -4.03
CA ARG A 48 -11.80 2.07 -2.93
C ARG A 48 -10.67 3.07 -2.69
N GLY A 49 -10.06 3.58 -3.76
CA GLY A 49 -9.02 4.61 -3.68
C GLY A 49 -9.51 5.87 -2.99
N LYS A 50 -10.71 6.37 -3.34
CA LYS A 50 -11.36 7.50 -2.66
C LYS A 50 -11.55 7.23 -1.16
N ALA A 51 -12.00 6.04 -0.79
CA ALA A 51 -12.18 5.66 0.61
C ALA A 51 -10.85 5.66 1.39
N ILE A 52 -9.77 5.13 0.79
CA ILE A 52 -8.42 5.15 1.38
C ILE A 52 -7.93 6.60 1.58
N VAL A 53 -8.07 7.45 0.56
CA VAL A 53 -7.64 8.86 0.62
C VAL A 53 -8.39 9.65 1.69
N ALA A 54 -9.69 9.39 1.86
CA ALA A 54 -10.52 10.00 2.89
C ALA A 54 -10.23 9.47 4.31
N SER A 55 -9.64 8.28 4.42
CA SER A 55 -9.39 7.62 5.71
C SER A 55 -8.23 8.25 6.47
N ARG A 56 -8.46 8.65 7.71
CA ARG A 56 -7.43 9.13 8.64
C ARG A 56 -6.63 8.00 9.30
N GLN A 57 -7.09 6.77 9.17
CA GLN A 57 -6.47 5.58 9.76
C GLN A 57 -5.67 4.76 8.74
N GLN A 58 -5.89 4.99 7.44
CA GLN A 58 -5.30 4.20 6.37
C GLN A 58 -4.36 5.00 5.48
N GLY A 59 -4.91 5.97 4.73
CA GLY A 59 -4.13 6.76 3.78
C GLY A 59 -3.39 7.95 4.41
N PHE A 60 -3.90 8.48 5.53
CA PHE A 60 -3.37 9.68 6.20
C PHE A 60 -3.27 10.94 5.33
N CYS A 61 -3.83 10.92 4.11
CA CYS A 61 -3.67 11.98 3.11
C CYS A 61 -4.18 13.34 3.61
N ALA A 62 -5.36 13.35 4.25
CA ALA A 62 -5.96 14.55 4.81
C ALA A 62 -5.18 15.20 5.96
N LEU A 63 -4.18 14.52 6.54
CA LEU A 63 -3.34 15.12 7.58
C LEU A 63 -2.43 16.22 7.00
N CYS A 64 -2.08 16.13 5.71
CA CYS A 64 -1.17 17.04 5.05
C CYS A 64 -1.80 17.77 3.85
N HIS A 65 -2.68 17.10 3.10
CA HIS A 65 -3.25 17.60 1.86
C HIS A 65 -4.67 18.14 2.04
N GLN A 66 -5.01 19.16 1.27
CA GLN A 66 -6.39 19.50 1.01
C GLN A 66 -6.99 18.52 0.00
N LEU A 67 -8.18 18.00 0.32
CA LEU A 67 -8.93 17.09 -0.52
C LEU A 67 -10.02 17.85 -1.29
N PRO A 68 -10.47 17.33 -2.45
CA PRO A 68 -11.65 17.87 -3.14
C PRO A 68 -12.89 17.87 -2.22
N ASN A 69 -13.82 18.78 -2.43
CA ASN A 69 -14.98 18.98 -1.56
C ASN A 69 -15.85 17.71 -1.39
N ASP A 70 -16.00 16.92 -2.44
CA ASP A 70 -16.76 15.67 -2.41
C ASP A 70 -16.04 14.54 -1.62
N VAL A 71 -14.73 14.67 -1.40
CA VAL A 71 -13.91 13.81 -0.54
C VAL A 71 -13.80 14.42 0.86
N ALA A 72 -13.67 15.74 0.93
CA ALA A 72 -13.54 16.52 2.16
C ALA A 72 -14.75 16.36 3.11
N ALA A 73 -15.93 16.12 2.57
CA ALA A 73 -17.15 15.90 3.39
C ALA A 73 -17.01 14.75 4.39
N SER A 74 -16.09 13.80 4.13
CA SER A 74 -15.77 12.70 5.04
C SER A 74 -14.52 12.95 5.90
N ALA A 75 -13.80 14.07 5.70
CA ALA A 75 -12.59 14.44 6.45
C ALA A 75 -12.85 15.68 7.30
N ALA A 76 -13.05 15.48 8.61
CA ALA A 76 -13.42 16.56 9.55
C ALA A 76 -12.40 17.71 9.60
N PHE A 77 -11.12 17.43 9.38
CA PHE A 77 -10.04 18.42 9.31
C PHE A 77 -9.04 18.04 8.23
N GLN A 78 -8.56 19.01 7.49
CA GLN A 78 -7.59 18.83 6.43
C GLN A 78 -6.33 19.67 6.72
N GLY A 79 -5.16 19.07 6.40
CA GLY A 79 -3.90 19.78 6.48
C GLY A 79 -3.70 20.70 5.27
N ASN A 80 -2.79 21.65 5.45
CA ASN A 80 -2.31 22.56 4.40
C ASN A 80 -0.78 22.51 4.25
N LEU A 81 -0.16 21.45 4.80
CA LEU A 81 1.29 21.27 4.77
C LEU A 81 1.79 20.85 3.38
N ALA A 82 0.94 20.20 2.60
CA ALA A 82 1.22 19.70 1.26
C ALA A 82 0.22 20.29 0.24
N PRO A 83 0.55 20.30 -1.06
CA PRO A 83 -0.34 20.80 -2.10
C PRO A 83 -1.67 20.07 -2.14
N SER A 84 -2.75 20.79 -2.54
CA SER A 84 -4.04 20.15 -2.79
C SER A 84 -3.91 18.99 -3.80
N ILE A 85 -4.62 17.89 -3.57
CA ILE A 85 -4.70 16.78 -4.52
C ILE A 85 -5.74 17.01 -5.61
N ALA A 86 -6.56 18.05 -5.53
CA ALA A 86 -7.45 18.45 -6.62
C ALA A 86 -6.64 18.67 -7.91
N GLY A 87 -7.13 18.18 -9.05
CA GLY A 87 -6.44 18.27 -10.33
C GLY A 87 -5.18 17.39 -10.44
N ALA A 88 -4.97 16.41 -9.55
CA ALA A 88 -3.80 15.51 -9.59
C ALA A 88 -3.69 14.77 -10.92
N GLY A 89 -4.80 14.26 -11.45
CA GLY A 89 -4.84 13.54 -12.71
C GLY A 89 -4.70 14.43 -13.95
N SER A 90 -4.77 15.77 -13.81
CA SER A 90 -4.40 16.70 -14.88
C SER A 90 -2.91 17.01 -14.87
N ARG A 91 -2.27 16.94 -13.69
CA ARG A 91 -0.86 17.28 -13.55
C ARG A 91 0.09 16.10 -13.81
N TRP A 92 -0.35 14.87 -13.52
CA TRP A 92 0.52 13.70 -13.57
C TRP A 92 -0.18 12.49 -14.16
N SER A 93 0.60 11.67 -14.88
CA SER A 93 0.17 10.38 -15.39
C SER A 93 0.03 9.35 -14.23
N ALA A 94 -0.65 8.22 -14.50
CA ALA A 94 -0.75 7.13 -13.54
C ALA A 94 0.64 6.62 -13.09
N ALA A 95 1.61 6.54 -14.01
CA ALA A 95 2.98 6.11 -13.69
C ALA A 95 3.67 7.09 -12.72
N GLN A 96 3.51 8.37 -12.93
CA GLN A 96 4.07 9.42 -12.08
C GLN A 96 3.39 9.47 -10.72
N LEU A 97 2.06 9.30 -10.66
CA LEU A 97 1.32 9.20 -9.40
C LEU A 97 1.74 7.95 -8.62
N ARG A 98 1.93 6.82 -9.30
CA ARG A 98 2.38 5.58 -8.68
C ARG A 98 3.74 5.74 -8.01
N LEU A 99 4.71 6.37 -8.66
CA LEU A 99 6.02 6.62 -8.05
C LEU A 99 5.90 7.52 -6.81
N ARG A 100 5.07 8.56 -6.85
CA ARG A 100 4.83 9.45 -5.70
C ARG A 100 4.26 8.69 -4.51
N MET A 101 3.37 7.73 -4.77
CA MET A 101 2.79 6.88 -3.72
C MET A 101 3.80 5.84 -3.20
N VAL A 102 4.56 5.21 -4.08
CA VAL A 102 5.54 4.19 -3.67
C VAL A 102 6.66 4.83 -2.83
N ASP A 103 7.27 5.89 -3.35
CA ASP A 103 8.37 6.59 -2.69
C ASP A 103 8.58 7.99 -3.27
N SER A 104 7.93 8.99 -2.69
CA SER A 104 8.05 10.39 -3.12
C SER A 104 9.47 10.96 -3.04
N ARG A 105 10.33 10.37 -2.17
CA ARG A 105 11.73 10.81 -2.03
C ARG A 105 12.61 10.48 -3.24
N ARG A 106 12.16 9.59 -4.11
CA ARG A 106 12.83 9.36 -5.40
C ARG A 106 12.77 10.59 -6.31
N LEU A 107 11.74 11.40 -6.17
CA LEU A 107 11.54 12.64 -6.93
C LEU A 107 12.07 13.86 -6.18
N ASN A 108 11.91 13.89 -4.87
CA ASN A 108 12.40 14.94 -3.99
C ASN A 108 12.94 14.34 -2.69
N PRO A 109 14.26 14.26 -2.51
CA PRO A 109 14.87 13.70 -1.29
C PRO A 109 14.41 14.36 0.02
N ASN A 110 13.97 15.61 -0.04
CA ASN A 110 13.47 16.37 1.11
C ASN A 110 11.97 16.21 1.34
N SER A 111 11.30 15.34 0.57
CA SER A 111 9.87 15.09 0.76
C SER A 111 9.57 14.52 2.13
N ILE A 112 8.59 15.15 2.80
CA ILE A 112 8.03 14.65 4.07
C ILE A 112 6.88 13.64 3.84
N MET A 113 6.40 13.50 2.60
CA MET A 113 5.39 12.51 2.25
C MET A 113 5.95 11.10 2.53
N PRO A 114 5.25 10.26 3.28
CA PRO A 114 5.72 8.91 3.56
C PRO A 114 5.91 8.09 2.27
N ALA A 115 6.87 7.16 2.29
CA ALA A 115 6.91 6.08 1.32
C ALA A 115 5.82 5.07 1.68
N TYR A 116 4.71 5.06 0.93
CA TYR A 116 3.55 4.24 1.29
C TYR A 116 3.77 2.76 1.03
N HIS A 117 4.65 2.41 0.10
CA HIS A 117 4.89 1.01 -0.27
C HIS A 117 6.30 0.52 0.04
N ARG A 118 7.30 1.37 -0.06
CA ARG A 118 8.69 0.99 0.26
C ARG A 118 8.85 0.72 1.76
N THR A 119 9.47 -0.41 2.10
CA THR A 119 9.77 -0.81 3.49
C THR A 119 11.26 -0.78 3.83
N GLU A 120 12.13 -0.79 2.82
CA GLU A 120 13.58 -0.84 2.99
C GLU A 120 14.21 0.56 3.01
N GLY A 121 15.35 0.69 3.68
CA GLY A 121 16.11 1.94 3.75
C GLY A 121 15.38 3.07 4.49
N LEU A 122 14.35 2.76 5.26
CA LEU A 122 13.63 3.72 6.10
C LEU A 122 14.30 3.83 7.47
N THR A 123 14.32 5.05 8.02
CA THR A 123 14.85 5.33 9.36
C THR A 123 13.74 5.75 10.31
N ARG A 124 13.89 5.46 11.60
CA ARG A 124 12.96 5.86 12.67
C ARG A 124 11.53 5.35 12.48
N VAL A 125 11.39 4.16 11.89
CA VAL A 125 10.09 3.51 11.69
C VAL A 125 9.64 2.86 12.98
N GLY A 126 8.38 3.10 13.37
CA GLY A 126 7.75 2.45 14.51
C GLY A 126 7.77 0.93 14.35
N ILE A 127 7.92 0.18 15.46
CA ILE A 127 8.13 -1.27 15.45
C ILE A 127 7.04 -2.02 14.67
N ALA A 128 5.79 -1.56 14.75
CA ALA A 128 4.65 -2.19 14.07
C ALA A 128 4.72 -2.07 12.52
N TRP A 129 5.56 -1.18 11.99
CA TRP A 129 5.65 -0.83 10.57
C TRP A 129 7.00 -1.17 9.92
N ARG A 130 7.96 -1.75 10.66
CA ARG A 130 9.33 -1.97 10.16
C ARG A 130 9.43 -2.85 8.93
N THR A 131 8.48 -3.77 8.75
CA THR A 131 8.47 -4.74 7.64
C THR A 131 7.18 -4.70 6.84
N LYS A 132 6.33 -3.71 7.09
CA LYS A 132 5.03 -3.59 6.45
C LYS A 132 4.93 -2.27 5.71
N PRO A 133 4.42 -2.26 4.46
CA PRO A 133 4.08 -1.02 3.79
C PRO A 133 2.87 -0.37 4.49
N ILE A 134 2.73 0.94 4.37
CA ILE A 134 1.54 1.67 4.83
C ILE A 134 0.33 1.26 3.99
N LEU A 135 0.52 1.14 2.67
CA LEU A 135 -0.46 0.63 1.72
C LEU A 135 0.15 -0.53 0.93
N ASP A 136 -0.61 -1.60 0.76
CA ASP A 136 -0.20 -2.70 -0.10
C ASP A 136 -0.28 -2.34 -1.59
N ALA A 137 0.18 -3.25 -2.47
CA ALA A 137 0.23 -3.02 -3.90
C ALA A 137 -1.14 -2.66 -4.50
N GLN A 138 -2.20 -3.38 -4.09
CA GLN A 138 -3.55 -3.14 -4.59
C GLN A 138 -4.11 -1.81 -4.10
N GLN A 139 -3.87 -1.47 -2.85
CA GLN A 139 -4.28 -0.18 -2.28
C GLN A 139 -3.58 1.00 -2.97
N ILE A 140 -2.31 0.85 -3.37
CA ILE A 140 -1.63 1.86 -4.20
C ILE A 140 -2.34 2.02 -5.55
N GLU A 141 -2.66 0.90 -6.25
CA GLU A 141 -3.36 0.98 -7.54
C GLU A 141 -4.76 1.58 -7.40
N ASP A 142 -5.49 1.28 -6.33
CA ASP A 142 -6.79 1.87 -6.04
C ASP A 142 -6.68 3.39 -5.85
N VAL A 143 -5.69 3.85 -5.07
CA VAL A 143 -5.44 5.29 -4.86
C VAL A 143 -5.03 5.97 -6.17
N VAL A 144 -4.15 5.36 -6.98
CA VAL A 144 -3.76 5.89 -8.30
C VAL A 144 -4.97 5.98 -9.21
N ALA A 145 -5.82 4.95 -9.27
CA ALA A 145 -7.06 4.96 -10.05
C ALA A 145 -7.98 6.12 -9.64
N PHE A 146 -8.10 6.42 -8.35
CA PHE A 146 -8.84 7.58 -7.89
C PHE A 146 -8.17 8.90 -8.27
N LEU A 147 -6.86 9.07 -8.02
CA LEU A 147 -6.15 10.33 -8.26
C LEU A 147 -6.17 10.74 -9.73
N VAL A 148 -6.15 9.80 -10.69
CA VAL A 148 -6.24 10.10 -12.12
C VAL A 148 -7.62 10.65 -12.53
N THR A 149 -8.67 10.43 -11.74
CA THR A 149 -10.00 11.01 -11.97
C THR A 149 -10.09 12.48 -11.61
N LEU A 150 -9.18 12.99 -10.78
CA LEU A 150 -9.16 14.38 -10.31
C LEU A 150 -8.59 15.29 -11.40
N LYS A 151 -9.47 15.89 -12.18
CA LYS A 151 -9.14 16.80 -13.30
C LYS A 151 -9.33 18.28 -12.90
#